data_1b1b2c34da41a979d5eac54edceb78ec
#
_entry.id   1b1b2c34da41a979d5eac54edceb78ec
#
_cell.length_a   1.000
_cell.length_b   1.000
_cell.length_c   1.000
_cell.angle_alpha   90.00
_cell.angle_beta   90.00
_cell.angle_gamma   90.00
#
_symmetry.space_group_name_H-M   'P 1'
#
loop_
_entity.id
_entity.type
_entity.pdbx_description
1 polymer ?
#
loop_
_entity_poly.entity_id
_entity_poly.type
_entity_poly.pdbx_seq_one_letter_code
_entity_poly.pdbx_strand_id
1 'polypeptide(L)'
;MDKRIKILILGVLLGALSAATALAQHEPVATFSIVGRDPETGAMGCAVQSRYFAVGAVVPWGEAEVGVVATQANVNVGYGPKGVQLLRDGLTAEQVLQRLRNEDTFPGKEGRQVAIVDAKGNFAVYTGPEANDWAGHKKGANYSAQGNILTGPEVVDAMASAFESTGGSLAEKLVAALEAGQEAGGDRRGRQSAAVLVVQKGAGRNINNDVAVRLHVDDHPTPIKELRRLLHIQLAMGAMQTSRRLFGDKKTEEAMAEASRAVELWPTTSNTHLNLGLLAYHTGDKEKALAELKKASELNPNFRGQLESWFRWTGQEGLDEDFMKKLFPEKK
;
A
#
# COMPACT_ATOMS: atom_id res chain seq x y z
N MET A 1 18.38 23.35 -59.62
CA MET A 1 18.87 22.91 -58.33
C MET A 1 19.30 21.43 -58.49
N ASP A 2 20.56 21.13 -58.32
CA ASP A 2 21.18 19.88 -58.65
C ASP A 2 20.64 18.73 -57.77
N LYS A 3 20.37 17.57 -58.38
CA LYS A 3 19.87 16.35 -57.67
C LYS A 3 20.73 15.96 -56.45
N ARG A 4 22.05 16.26 -56.53
CA ARG A 4 23.01 15.98 -55.46
C ARG A 4 22.78 16.88 -54.20
N ILE A 5 22.37 18.14 -54.44
CA ILE A 5 22.06 19.09 -53.35
C ILE A 5 20.76 18.71 -52.66
N LYS A 6 19.73 18.20 -53.38
CA LYS A 6 18.48 17.70 -52.76
C LYS A 6 18.70 16.45 -51.89
N ILE A 7 19.57 15.56 -52.29
CA ILE A 7 19.89 14.36 -51.49
C ILE A 7 20.68 14.73 -50.21
N LEU A 8 21.58 15.74 -50.31
CA LEU A 8 22.33 16.19 -49.12
C LEU A 8 21.44 16.88 -48.10
N ILE A 9 20.49 17.73 -48.54
CA ILE A 9 19.51 18.42 -47.67
C ILE A 9 18.55 17.42 -47.04
N LEU A 10 18.11 16.39 -47.77
CA LEU A 10 17.21 15.36 -47.24
C LEU A 10 17.93 14.49 -46.19
N GLY A 11 19.23 14.17 -46.38
CA GLY A 11 20.06 13.42 -45.44
C GLY A 11 20.30 14.20 -44.13
N VAL A 12 20.52 15.50 -44.21
CA VAL A 12 20.69 16.38 -43.01
C VAL A 12 19.38 16.57 -42.24
N LEU A 13 18.24 16.69 -42.97
CA LEU A 13 16.92 16.75 -42.30
C LEU A 13 16.51 15.43 -41.64
N LEU A 14 16.79 14.28 -42.25
CA LEU A 14 16.53 12.98 -41.61
C LEU A 14 17.48 12.74 -40.42
N GLY A 15 18.74 13.19 -40.51
CA GLY A 15 19.69 13.10 -39.38
C GLY A 15 19.32 13.99 -38.22
N ALA A 16 18.76 15.19 -38.48
CA ALA A 16 18.26 16.10 -37.45
C ALA A 16 16.98 15.61 -36.77
N LEU A 17 16.07 14.92 -37.53
CA LEU A 17 14.88 14.30 -36.93
C LEU A 17 15.23 13.09 -36.05
N SER A 18 16.26 12.33 -36.39
CA SER A 18 16.71 11.16 -35.59
C SER A 18 17.41 11.57 -34.29
N ALA A 19 18.02 12.76 -34.23
CA ALA A 19 18.65 13.29 -33.01
C ALA A 19 17.64 13.91 -32.04
N ALA A 20 16.47 14.33 -32.51
CA ALA A 20 15.42 14.93 -31.67
C ALA A 20 14.60 13.90 -30.87
N THR A 21 14.67 12.61 -31.17
CA THR A 21 13.89 11.55 -30.50
C THR A 21 14.65 10.86 -29.37
N ALA A 22 15.89 11.25 -29.07
CA ALA A 22 16.73 10.60 -28.05
C ALA A 22 16.77 11.32 -26.68
N LEU A 23 16.10 12.44 -26.53
CA LEU A 23 15.89 13.08 -25.24
C LEU A 23 14.44 12.81 -24.81
N ALA A 24 14.15 11.58 -24.42
CA ALA A 24 13.08 11.36 -23.46
C ALA A 24 13.47 12.18 -22.22
N GLN A 25 12.95 13.38 -22.12
CA GLN A 25 13.04 14.15 -20.88
C GLN A 25 12.39 13.27 -19.82
N HIS A 26 13.22 12.66 -18.97
CA HIS A 26 12.74 12.12 -17.71
C HIS A 26 12.19 13.31 -16.95
N GLU A 27 10.86 13.48 -16.98
CA GLU A 27 10.22 14.42 -16.07
C GLU A 27 10.61 14.00 -14.65
N PRO A 28 11.21 14.89 -13.85
CA PRO A 28 11.61 14.55 -12.49
C PRO A 28 10.36 14.11 -11.73
N VAL A 29 10.37 12.89 -11.20
CA VAL A 29 9.29 12.32 -10.40
C VAL A 29 9.34 12.94 -9.02
N ALA A 30 8.54 13.98 -8.76
CA ALA A 30 8.32 14.45 -7.39
C ALA A 30 7.53 13.40 -6.63
N THR A 31 7.95 13.11 -5.43
CA THR A 31 7.45 11.96 -4.71
C THR A 31 7.79 12.12 -3.23
N PHE A 32 6.89 11.70 -2.35
CA PHE A 32 7.27 11.41 -0.97
C PHE A 32 6.91 9.98 -0.61
N SER A 33 7.79 9.36 0.15
CA SER A 33 7.65 7.97 0.57
C SER A 33 8.17 7.75 1.98
N ILE A 34 7.79 6.65 2.58
CA ILE A 34 8.29 6.19 3.87
C ILE A 34 8.58 4.69 3.77
N VAL A 35 9.78 4.30 4.21
CA VAL A 35 10.14 2.91 4.46
C VAL A 35 10.10 2.67 5.95
N GLY A 36 9.46 1.60 6.39
CA GLY A 36 9.28 1.30 7.81
C GLY A 36 9.45 -0.18 8.13
N ARG A 37 9.75 -0.46 9.39
CA ARG A 37 9.82 -1.79 9.97
C ARG A 37 9.05 -1.84 11.29
N ASP A 38 8.37 -2.92 11.54
CA ASP A 38 7.84 -3.27 12.85
C ASP A 38 8.81 -4.24 13.54
N PRO A 39 9.45 -3.83 14.64
CA PRO A 39 10.43 -4.67 15.33
C PRO A 39 9.81 -5.89 16.02
N GLU A 40 8.52 -5.86 16.37
CA GLU A 40 7.83 -6.93 17.08
C GLU A 40 7.43 -8.06 16.12
N THR A 41 6.92 -7.72 14.96
CA THR A 41 6.41 -8.70 13.99
C THR A 41 7.43 -9.04 12.89
N GLY A 42 8.47 -8.24 12.73
CA GLY A 42 9.42 -8.33 11.63
C GLY A 42 8.86 -7.86 10.28
N ALA A 43 7.63 -7.32 10.25
CA ALA A 43 7.06 -6.74 9.04
C ALA A 43 7.90 -5.56 8.55
N MET A 44 8.09 -5.47 7.24
CA MET A 44 8.77 -4.35 6.58
C MET A 44 7.92 -3.82 5.44
N GLY A 45 7.96 -2.53 5.17
CA GLY A 45 7.11 -1.96 4.14
C GLY A 45 7.54 -0.60 3.64
N CYS A 46 6.88 -0.19 2.57
CA CYS A 46 7.02 1.14 1.97
C CYS A 46 5.64 1.66 1.57
N ALA A 47 5.39 2.93 1.85
CA ALA A 47 4.28 3.65 1.25
C ALA A 47 4.78 4.88 0.49
N VAL A 48 4.07 5.26 -0.59
CA VAL A 48 4.48 6.32 -1.51
C VAL A 48 3.29 7.06 -2.09
N GLN A 49 3.44 8.35 -2.32
CA GLN A 49 2.54 9.20 -3.12
C GLN A 49 3.34 10.02 -4.10
N SER A 50 2.76 10.28 -5.28
CA SER A 50 3.40 11.09 -6.31
C SER A 50 2.38 11.75 -7.25
N ARG A 51 2.80 12.86 -7.86
CA ARG A 51 2.20 13.40 -9.09
C ARG A 51 2.82 12.69 -10.31
N TYR A 52 2.75 11.36 -10.30
CA TYR A 52 3.25 10.47 -11.35
C TYR A 52 2.27 9.31 -11.50
N PHE A 53 2.01 8.86 -12.71
CA PHE A 53 1.10 7.75 -12.98
C PHE A 53 1.68 6.43 -12.45
N ALA A 54 0.87 5.64 -11.74
CA ALA A 54 1.21 4.28 -11.28
C ALA A 54 2.53 4.20 -10.49
N VAL A 55 2.76 5.12 -9.54
CA VAL A 55 3.99 5.17 -8.72
C VAL A 55 4.29 3.86 -7.99
N GLY A 56 3.27 3.07 -7.69
CA GLY A 56 3.40 1.77 -7.05
C GLY A 56 4.17 0.72 -7.86
N ALA A 57 4.23 0.87 -9.19
CA ALA A 57 5.02 0.01 -10.06
C ALA A 57 6.52 0.39 -10.11
N VAL A 58 6.87 1.54 -9.57
CA VAL A 58 8.20 2.15 -9.73
C VAL A 58 8.97 2.20 -8.41
N VAL A 59 8.34 2.66 -7.32
CA VAL A 59 9.04 3.04 -6.09
C VAL A 59 9.21 1.90 -5.10
N PRO A 60 8.14 1.15 -4.66
CA PRO A 60 8.24 0.18 -3.58
C PRO A 60 8.65 -1.21 -4.08
N TRP A 61 9.72 -1.75 -3.50
CA TRP A 61 10.22 -3.11 -3.74
C TRP A 61 10.52 -3.78 -2.40
N GLY A 62 10.22 -5.07 -2.26
CA GLY A 62 10.47 -5.73 -0.99
C GLY A 62 10.17 -7.21 -1.00
N GLU A 63 10.82 -7.91 -0.06
CA GLU A 63 10.68 -9.34 0.20
C GLU A 63 10.77 -9.59 1.71
N ALA A 64 9.88 -10.45 2.23
CA ALA A 64 9.86 -10.80 3.65
C ALA A 64 11.17 -11.46 4.09
N GLU A 65 11.61 -11.14 5.31
CA GLU A 65 12.87 -11.61 5.88
C GLU A 65 14.14 -11.18 5.12
N VAL A 66 14.00 -10.38 4.06
CA VAL A 66 15.10 -9.87 3.23
C VAL A 66 15.25 -8.36 3.40
N GLY A 67 14.22 -7.59 3.03
CA GLY A 67 14.25 -6.14 3.17
C GLY A 67 13.34 -5.41 2.18
N VAL A 68 13.36 -4.07 2.26
CA VAL A 68 12.56 -3.19 1.41
C VAL A 68 13.43 -2.06 0.84
N VAL A 69 13.19 -1.72 -0.41
CA VAL A 69 13.85 -0.64 -1.16
C VAL A 69 12.79 0.30 -1.70
N ALA A 70 12.96 1.60 -1.48
CA ALA A 70 12.24 2.67 -2.16
C ALA A 70 13.21 3.45 -3.06
N THR A 71 12.93 3.56 -4.35
CA THR A 71 13.74 4.32 -5.32
C THR A 71 12.90 5.35 -6.03
N GLN A 72 13.33 6.63 -6.03
CA GLN A 72 12.53 7.75 -6.52
C GLN A 72 13.40 8.94 -6.95
N ALA A 73 12.79 10.10 -7.23
CA ALA A 73 13.36 11.33 -7.78
C ALA A 73 13.80 11.13 -9.25
N ASN A 74 15.05 11.36 -9.59
CA ASN A 74 15.58 10.94 -10.89
C ASN A 74 15.73 9.41 -10.88
N VAL A 75 14.59 8.72 -10.99
CA VAL A 75 14.47 7.30 -10.61
C VAL A 75 15.29 6.37 -11.51
N ASN A 76 16.03 5.44 -10.90
CA ASN A 76 16.51 4.22 -11.53
C ASN A 76 15.71 3.03 -10.98
N VAL A 77 14.71 2.58 -11.72
CA VAL A 77 13.82 1.48 -11.30
C VAL A 77 14.61 0.19 -11.01
N GLY A 78 15.72 -0.03 -11.73
CA GLY A 78 16.60 -1.18 -11.51
C GLY A 78 17.21 -1.26 -10.10
N TYR A 79 17.22 -0.16 -9.33
CA TYR A 79 17.65 -0.20 -7.93
C TYR A 79 16.74 -1.05 -7.05
N GLY A 80 15.45 -1.11 -7.35
CA GLY A 80 14.49 -1.92 -6.63
C GLY A 80 14.83 -3.40 -6.63
N PRO A 81 14.69 -4.12 -7.76
CA PRO A 81 14.95 -5.57 -7.84
C PRO A 81 16.41 -5.92 -7.52
N LYS A 82 17.38 -5.10 -7.97
CA LYS A 82 18.80 -5.31 -7.67
C LYS A 82 19.09 -5.14 -6.18
N GLY A 83 18.51 -4.13 -5.54
CA GLY A 83 18.70 -3.88 -4.12
C GLY A 83 18.14 -5.02 -3.27
N VAL A 84 16.92 -5.52 -3.58
CA VAL A 84 16.34 -6.69 -2.91
C VAL A 84 17.22 -7.93 -3.10
N GLN A 85 17.78 -8.14 -4.31
CA GLN A 85 18.70 -9.26 -4.54
C GLN A 85 19.97 -9.15 -3.69
N LEU A 86 20.59 -7.97 -3.61
CA LEU A 86 21.79 -7.75 -2.80
C LEU A 86 21.52 -7.94 -1.30
N LEU A 87 20.33 -7.54 -0.81
CA LEU A 87 19.89 -7.82 0.57
C LEU A 87 19.77 -9.33 0.80
N ARG A 88 19.19 -10.07 -0.15
CA ARG A 88 19.06 -11.53 -0.10
C ARG A 88 20.43 -12.23 -0.09
N ASP A 89 21.41 -11.65 -0.78
CA ASP A 89 22.80 -12.11 -0.78
C ASP A 89 23.55 -11.79 0.54
N GLY A 90 22.87 -11.14 1.52
CA GLY A 90 23.37 -10.89 2.86
C GLY A 90 24.06 -9.55 3.08
N LEU A 91 24.03 -8.63 2.10
CA LEU A 91 24.57 -7.29 2.27
C LEU A 91 23.66 -6.47 3.22
N THR A 92 24.28 -5.59 4.02
CA THR A 92 23.53 -4.62 4.84
C THR A 92 22.91 -3.51 3.97
N ALA A 93 21.89 -2.83 4.48
CA ALA A 93 21.26 -1.72 3.79
C ALA A 93 22.27 -0.67 3.28
N GLU A 94 23.29 -0.34 4.09
CA GLU A 94 24.34 0.61 3.72
C GLU A 94 25.23 0.09 2.58
N GLN A 95 25.65 -1.19 2.65
CA GLN A 95 26.46 -1.81 1.59
C GLN A 95 25.68 -1.89 0.26
N VAL A 96 24.38 -2.18 0.33
CA VAL A 96 23.51 -2.17 -0.85
C VAL A 96 23.43 -0.78 -1.46
N LEU A 97 23.17 0.24 -0.65
CA LEU A 97 23.09 1.63 -1.13
C LEU A 97 24.39 2.07 -1.81
N GLN A 98 25.53 1.81 -1.18
CA GLN A 98 26.85 2.13 -1.75
C GLN A 98 27.08 1.41 -3.07
N ARG A 99 26.76 0.12 -3.15
CA ARG A 99 26.94 -0.68 -4.34
C ARG A 99 26.07 -0.22 -5.50
N LEU A 100 24.78 0.04 -5.24
CA LEU A 100 23.86 0.56 -6.26
C LEU A 100 24.35 1.89 -6.85
N ARG A 101 24.83 2.82 -6.00
CA ARG A 101 25.36 4.13 -6.44
C ARG A 101 26.67 4.01 -7.21
N ASN A 102 27.59 3.17 -6.77
CA ASN A 102 28.89 2.98 -7.41
C ASN A 102 28.76 2.34 -8.79
N GLU A 103 27.80 1.45 -8.97
CA GLU A 103 27.57 0.75 -10.24
C GLU A 103 26.61 1.50 -11.17
N ASP A 104 26.00 2.61 -10.71
CA ASP A 104 25.11 3.44 -11.55
C ASP A 104 25.94 4.30 -12.52
N THR A 105 25.86 3.94 -13.80
CA THR A 105 26.52 4.66 -14.89
C THR A 105 25.57 5.55 -15.69
N PHE A 106 24.27 5.57 -15.32
CA PHE A 106 23.28 6.36 -16.05
C PHE A 106 23.38 7.88 -15.69
N PRO A 107 23.12 8.74 -16.67
CA PRO A 107 23.07 10.19 -16.43
C PRO A 107 22.09 10.55 -15.31
N GLY A 108 22.43 11.61 -14.55
CA GLY A 108 21.58 12.12 -13.47
C GLY A 108 21.58 11.26 -12.21
N LYS A 109 22.58 10.41 -11.99
CA LYS A 109 22.71 9.59 -10.78
C LYS A 109 22.77 10.42 -9.48
N GLU A 110 23.28 11.64 -9.55
CA GLU A 110 23.31 12.57 -8.40
C GLU A 110 21.93 13.15 -8.05
N GLY A 111 20.92 12.91 -8.87
CA GLY A 111 19.52 13.24 -8.58
C GLY A 111 18.71 12.08 -8.03
N ARG A 112 19.31 10.92 -7.71
CA ARG A 112 18.59 9.77 -7.12
C ARG A 112 18.17 10.05 -5.68
N GLN A 113 17.05 9.45 -5.27
CA GLN A 113 16.65 9.38 -3.86
C GLN A 113 16.26 7.95 -3.54
N VAL A 114 16.90 7.36 -2.53
CA VAL A 114 16.79 5.92 -2.22
C VAL A 114 16.70 5.72 -0.72
N ALA A 115 15.79 4.87 -0.26
CA ALA A 115 15.74 4.40 1.12
C ALA A 115 15.67 2.87 1.15
N ILE A 116 16.42 2.25 2.06
CA ILE A 116 16.55 0.81 2.19
C ILE A 116 16.42 0.42 3.66
N VAL A 117 15.71 -0.65 3.95
CA VAL A 117 15.75 -1.35 5.24
C VAL A 117 16.12 -2.81 5.00
N ASP A 118 17.07 -3.34 5.77
CA ASP A 118 17.40 -4.78 5.76
C ASP A 118 16.61 -5.56 6.81
N ALA A 119 16.70 -6.90 6.78
CA ALA A 119 15.99 -7.79 7.70
C ALA A 119 16.34 -7.55 9.18
N LYS A 120 17.53 -7.01 9.48
CA LYS A 120 17.99 -6.69 10.84
C LYS A 120 17.44 -5.36 11.34
N GLY A 121 16.81 -4.55 10.45
CA GLY A 121 16.27 -3.24 10.78
C GLY A 121 17.30 -2.11 10.64
N ASN A 122 18.41 -2.31 9.92
CA ASN A 122 19.29 -1.22 9.55
C ASN A 122 18.70 -0.43 8.38
N PHE A 123 18.77 0.90 8.48
CA PHE A 123 18.28 1.81 7.45
C PHE A 123 19.44 2.56 6.79
N ALA A 124 19.44 2.57 5.46
CA ALA A 124 20.27 3.44 4.65
C ALA A 124 19.38 4.36 3.80
N VAL A 125 19.74 5.63 3.70
CA VAL A 125 19.01 6.61 2.90
C VAL A 125 19.96 7.56 2.20
N TYR A 126 19.63 7.89 0.97
CA TYR A 126 20.35 8.85 0.16
C TYR A 126 19.36 9.81 -0.52
N THR A 127 19.62 11.11 -0.37
CA THR A 127 19.02 12.16 -1.17
C THR A 127 20.15 12.86 -1.92
N GLY A 128 20.18 12.68 -3.22
CA GLY A 128 21.23 13.22 -4.06
C GLY A 128 21.19 14.75 -4.15
N PRO A 129 22.35 15.41 -4.31
CA PRO A 129 22.42 16.88 -4.34
C PRO A 129 21.70 17.52 -5.54
N GLU A 130 21.44 16.75 -6.60
CA GLU A 130 20.69 17.18 -7.78
C GLU A 130 19.21 16.76 -7.73
N ALA A 131 18.71 16.23 -6.62
CA ALA A 131 17.28 16.03 -6.40
C ALA A 131 16.61 17.41 -6.32
N ASN A 132 15.75 17.72 -7.32
CA ASN A 132 15.24 19.06 -7.60
C ASN A 132 14.35 19.64 -6.51
N ASP A 133 14.31 20.96 -6.41
CA ASP A 133 13.58 21.78 -5.44
C ASP A 133 13.87 21.34 -4.00
N TRP A 134 12.93 21.54 -3.04
CA TRP A 134 13.18 20.99 -1.73
C TRP A 134 13.15 19.45 -1.80
N ALA A 135 14.28 18.83 -1.49
CA ALA A 135 14.42 17.38 -1.33
C ALA A 135 15.18 17.07 -0.04
N GLY A 136 14.75 16.03 0.66
CA GLY A 136 15.36 15.65 1.93
C GLY A 136 14.79 14.37 2.49
N HIS A 137 15.28 13.99 3.67
CA HIS A 137 14.81 12.83 4.40
C HIS A 137 14.92 13.03 5.92
N LYS A 138 14.12 12.23 6.67
CA LYS A 138 14.19 12.14 8.13
C LYS A 138 14.19 10.66 8.53
N LYS A 139 15.16 10.30 9.37
CA LYS A 139 15.30 8.94 9.91
C LYS A 139 14.85 8.89 11.36
N GLY A 140 14.14 7.84 11.73
CA GLY A 140 13.87 7.43 13.10
C GLY A 140 14.37 6.03 13.40
N ALA A 141 13.99 5.48 14.55
CA ALA A 141 14.46 4.17 14.99
C ALA A 141 14.04 3.03 14.03
N ASN A 142 12.84 3.12 13.47
CA ASN A 142 12.22 2.05 12.67
C ASN A 142 11.67 2.55 11.33
N TYR A 143 12.13 3.69 10.82
CA TYR A 143 11.67 4.24 9.55
C TYR A 143 12.68 5.21 8.93
N SER A 144 12.47 5.47 7.63
CA SER A 144 12.99 6.62 6.91
C SER A 144 11.87 7.23 6.06
N ALA A 145 11.57 8.51 6.30
CA ALA A 145 10.68 9.33 5.50
C ALA A 145 11.52 10.22 4.57
N GLN A 146 11.21 10.26 3.29
CA GLN A 146 11.95 11.03 2.29
C GLN A 146 11.03 11.59 1.23
N GLY A 147 11.48 12.67 0.57
CA GLY A 147 10.76 13.23 -0.55
C GLY A 147 11.60 14.21 -1.35
N ASN A 148 11.11 14.55 -2.53
CA ASN A 148 11.72 15.45 -3.49
C ASN A 148 10.64 16.28 -4.17
N ILE A 149 10.99 17.50 -4.60
CA ILE A 149 10.06 18.50 -5.14
C ILE A 149 8.87 18.72 -4.17
N LEU A 150 9.14 18.74 -2.89
CA LEU A 150 8.13 18.95 -1.85
C LEU A 150 7.90 20.45 -1.62
N THR A 151 6.82 20.78 -0.94
CA THR A 151 6.52 22.14 -0.50
C THR A 151 7.55 22.64 0.54
N GLY A 152 8.11 21.74 1.37
CA GLY A 152 9.11 22.06 2.37
C GLY A 152 9.49 20.86 3.24
N PRO A 153 10.38 21.05 4.24
CA PRO A 153 10.80 20.02 5.18
C PRO A 153 9.66 19.54 6.08
N GLU A 154 8.62 20.35 6.27
CA GLU A 154 7.46 20.05 7.11
C GLU A 154 6.76 18.77 6.66
N VAL A 155 6.85 18.43 5.37
CA VAL A 155 6.26 17.20 4.81
C VAL A 155 6.87 15.95 5.45
N VAL A 156 8.22 15.83 5.43
CA VAL A 156 8.89 14.66 6.03
C VAL A 156 8.84 14.68 7.55
N ASP A 157 8.78 15.87 8.17
CA ASP A 157 8.60 16.00 9.61
C ASP A 157 7.22 15.51 10.07
N ALA A 158 6.17 15.90 9.36
CA ALA A 158 4.80 15.42 9.61
C ALA A 158 4.67 13.91 9.39
N MET A 159 5.27 13.38 8.32
CA MET A 159 5.32 11.93 8.06
C MET A 159 5.97 11.16 9.22
N ALA A 160 7.09 11.65 9.72
CA ALA A 160 7.81 11.06 10.83
C ALA A 160 6.97 11.04 12.11
N SER A 161 6.40 12.19 12.48
CA SER A 161 5.55 12.33 13.67
C SER A 161 4.33 11.43 13.62
N ALA A 162 3.67 11.34 12.46
CA ALA A 162 2.52 10.48 12.27
C ALA A 162 2.89 8.99 12.36
N PHE A 163 4.01 8.57 11.77
CA PHE A 163 4.48 7.18 11.89
C PHE A 163 4.75 6.77 13.34
N GLU A 164 5.34 7.66 14.14
CA GLU A 164 5.68 7.42 15.53
C GLU A 164 4.45 7.37 16.45
N SER A 165 3.45 8.24 16.20
CA SER A 165 2.27 8.38 17.04
C SER A 165 1.10 7.47 16.67
N THR A 166 1.07 6.94 15.45
CA THR A 166 -0.03 6.07 14.99
C THR A 166 0.08 4.67 15.58
N GLY A 167 -0.99 4.16 16.16
CA GLY A 167 -1.12 2.77 16.57
C GLY A 167 -1.50 1.84 15.41
N GLY A 168 -1.60 0.54 15.70
CA GLY A 168 -2.04 -0.47 14.74
C GLY A 168 -0.91 -1.10 13.93
N SER A 169 -1.25 -1.70 12.79
CA SER A 169 -0.32 -2.40 11.91
C SER A 169 0.67 -1.48 11.20
N LEU A 170 1.78 -2.02 10.73
CA LEU A 170 2.75 -1.27 9.94
C LEU A 170 2.10 -0.57 8.73
N ALA A 171 1.14 -1.22 8.06
CA ALA A 171 0.43 -0.62 6.92
C ALA A 171 -0.38 0.62 7.33
N GLU A 172 -1.05 0.59 8.50
CA GLU A 172 -1.79 1.75 9.03
C GLU A 172 -0.86 2.91 9.35
N LYS A 173 0.30 2.65 9.99
CA LYS A 173 1.34 3.65 10.28
C LYS A 173 1.92 4.27 9.00
N LEU A 174 2.23 3.44 7.99
CA LEU A 174 2.78 3.92 6.72
C LEU A 174 1.79 4.81 5.95
N VAL A 175 0.50 4.43 5.90
CA VAL A 175 -0.51 5.23 5.21
C VAL A 175 -0.84 6.51 6.00
N ALA A 176 -0.87 6.47 7.34
CA ALA A 176 -1.02 7.66 8.17
C ALA A 176 0.13 8.67 7.96
N ALA A 177 1.35 8.19 7.78
CA ALA A 177 2.48 9.04 7.43
C ALA A 177 2.26 9.75 6.07
N LEU A 178 1.74 9.06 5.05
CA LEU A 178 1.42 9.71 3.77
C LEU A 178 0.31 10.77 3.93
N GLU A 179 -0.72 10.51 4.73
CA GLU A 179 -1.80 11.46 5.00
C GLU A 179 -1.25 12.75 5.64
N ALA A 180 -0.45 12.60 6.69
CA ALA A 180 0.18 13.73 7.37
C ALA A 180 1.13 14.52 6.44
N GLY A 181 1.94 13.83 5.63
CA GLY A 181 2.80 14.47 4.63
C GLY A 181 1.99 15.24 3.58
N GLN A 182 0.84 14.71 3.15
CA GLN A 182 -0.04 15.40 2.21
C GLN A 182 -0.71 16.64 2.84
N GLU A 183 -1.10 16.56 4.11
CA GLU A 183 -1.69 17.68 4.86
C GLU A 183 -0.67 18.80 5.10
N ALA A 184 0.60 18.44 5.28
CA ALA A 184 1.70 19.38 5.40
C ALA A 184 2.16 20.02 4.07
N GLY A 185 1.45 19.73 2.96
CA GLY A 185 1.68 20.32 1.64
C GLY A 185 2.03 19.31 0.54
N GLY A 186 2.73 18.22 0.87
CA GLY A 186 3.02 17.13 -0.05
C GLY A 186 3.88 17.48 -1.27
N ASP A 187 3.61 16.82 -2.37
CA ASP A 187 4.21 17.06 -3.68
C ASP A 187 3.72 18.40 -4.25
N ARG A 188 4.64 19.29 -4.57
CA ARG A 188 4.40 20.66 -5.07
C ARG A 188 3.60 20.69 -6.38
N ARG A 189 3.71 19.65 -7.20
CA ARG A 189 2.99 19.52 -8.47
C ARG A 189 1.54 19.00 -8.27
N GLY A 190 1.21 18.49 -7.09
CA GLY A 190 -0.10 17.93 -6.76
C GLY A 190 -0.09 16.42 -6.52
N ARG A 191 -1.19 15.76 -6.85
CA ARG A 191 -1.48 14.36 -6.50
C ARG A 191 -1.93 13.59 -7.73
N GLN A 192 -1.53 12.31 -7.86
CA GLN A 192 -2.04 11.44 -8.92
C GLN A 192 -2.14 9.98 -8.49
N SER A 193 -1.11 9.41 -7.87
CA SER A 193 -1.07 8.01 -7.50
C SER A 193 -0.52 7.79 -6.10
N ALA A 194 -0.83 6.65 -5.48
CA ALA A 194 -0.28 6.23 -4.20
C ALA A 194 -0.21 4.70 -4.13
N ALA A 195 0.72 4.18 -3.31
CA ALA A 195 0.82 2.74 -3.09
C ALA A 195 1.33 2.43 -1.68
N VAL A 196 1.02 1.23 -1.20
CA VAL A 196 1.62 0.64 -0.01
C VAL A 196 1.97 -0.82 -0.26
N LEU A 197 3.19 -1.19 0.11
CA LEU A 197 3.69 -2.55 0.15
C LEU A 197 4.10 -2.88 1.58
N VAL A 198 3.60 -3.99 2.14
CA VAL A 198 4.10 -4.58 3.40
C VAL A 198 4.36 -6.06 3.17
N VAL A 199 5.56 -6.50 3.53
CA VAL A 199 6.01 -7.88 3.45
C VAL A 199 6.28 -8.41 4.86
N GLN A 200 5.78 -9.61 5.13
CA GLN A 200 5.97 -10.31 6.40
C GLN A 200 5.75 -11.80 6.18
N LYS A 201 6.60 -12.63 6.77
CA LYS A 201 6.53 -14.08 6.62
C LYS A 201 5.17 -14.65 6.96
N GLY A 202 4.55 -15.34 6.02
CA GLY A 202 3.26 -16.02 6.18
C GLY A 202 2.05 -15.13 6.43
N ALA A 203 2.19 -13.78 6.37
CA ALA A 203 1.10 -12.85 6.69
C ALA A 203 0.20 -12.50 5.50
N GLY A 204 0.56 -12.90 4.30
CA GLY A 204 -0.24 -12.66 3.11
C GLY A 204 -1.47 -13.57 3.05
N ARG A 205 -2.45 -13.15 2.26
CA ARG A 205 -3.66 -13.95 2.03
C ARG A 205 -3.33 -15.21 1.22
N ASN A 206 -3.97 -16.30 1.57
CA ASN A 206 -3.75 -17.62 1.01
C ASN A 206 -2.39 -18.25 1.43
N ILE A 207 -2.16 -19.48 0.96
CA ILE A 207 -1.00 -20.28 1.33
C ILE A 207 0.26 -19.76 0.65
N ASN A 208 1.38 -19.80 1.36
CA ASN A 208 2.71 -19.43 0.85
C ASN A 208 2.79 -17.99 0.29
N ASN A 209 2.14 -17.06 0.96
CA ASN A 209 2.14 -15.66 0.59
C ASN A 209 2.73 -14.81 1.72
N ASP A 210 3.87 -14.19 1.47
CA ASP A 210 4.58 -13.31 2.39
C ASP A 210 4.30 -11.82 2.13
N VAL A 211 3.40 -11.49 1.20
CA VAL A 211 2.94 -10.13 0.93
C VAL A 211 1.69 -9.86 1.78
N ALA A 212 1.90 -9.23 2.94
CA ALA A 212 0.81 -8.89 3.85
C ALA A 212 -0.14 -7.83 3.26
N VAL A 213 0.42 -6.79 2.64
CA VAL A 213 -0.34 -5.73 1.95
C VAL A 213 0.36 -5.36 0.65
N ARG A 214 -0.39 -5.28 -0.44
CA ARG A 214 0.04 -4.66 -1.70
C ARG A 214 -1.16 -3.99 -2.34
N LEU A 215 -1.22 -2.66 -2.22
CA LEU A 215 -2.31 -1.85 -2.76
C LEU A 215 -1.74 -0.71 -3.60
N HIS A 216 -2.34 -0.50 -4.76
CA HIS A 216 -1.99 0.55 -5.71
C HIS A 216 -3.23 1.36 -6.07
N VAL A 217 -3.06 2.66 -6.12
CA VAL A 217 -3.99 3.62 -6.70
C VAL A 217 -3.22 4.33 -7.80
N ASP A 218 -3.40 3.91 -9.04
CA ASP A 218 -2.55 4.28 -10.17
C ASP A 218 -2.86 5.68 -10.71
N ASP A 219 -4.14 6.10 -10.63
CA ASP A 219 -4.61 7.43 -11.05
C ASP A 219 -5.88 7.81 -10.29
N HIS A 220 -5.82 8.83 -9.44
CA HIS A 220 -6.97 9.32 -8.67
C HIS A 220 -6.72 10.76 -8.17
N PRO A 221 -7.74 11.64 -8.12
CA PRO A 221 -7.59 13.01 -7.61
C PRO A 221 -7.27 13.08 -6.11
N THR A 222 -7.60 12.05 -5.34
CA THR A 222 -7.28 11.92 -3.90
C THR A 222 -6.69 10.54 -3.59
N PRO A 223 -5.48 10.22 -4.12
CA PRO A 223 -4.98 8.84 -4.15
C PRO A 223 -4.75 8.26 -2.76
N ILE A 224 -4.31 9.05 -1.78
CA ILE A 224 -4.07 8.56 -0.40
C ILE A 224 -5.40 8.23 0.29
N LYS A 225 -6.46 9.03 0.10
CA LYS A 225 -7.79 8.70 0.65
C LYS A 225 -8.33 7.40 0.07
N GLU A 226 -8.16 7.18 -1.23
CA GLU A 226 -8.53 5.93 -1.87
C GLU A 226 -7.67 4.77 -1.40
N LEU A 227 -6.36 4.96 -1.23
CA LEU A 227 -5.45 3.96 -0.67
C LEU A 227 -5.87 3.56 0.76
N ARG A 228 -6.24 4.54 1.61
CA ARG A 228 -6.79 4.29 2.95
C ARG A 228 -8.06 3.45 2.89
N ARG A 229 -8.99 3.80 1.99
CA ARG A 229 -10.23 3.04 1.80
C ARG A 229 -9.96 1.59 1.41
N LEU A 230 -9.02 1.36 0.48
CA LEU A 230 -8.61 0.01 0.06
C LEU A 230 -7.93 -0.75 1.21
N LEU A 231 -7.09 -0.08 2.01
CA LEU A 231 -6.46 -0.67 3.19
C LEU A 231 -7.52 -1.10 4.21
N HIS A 232 -8.52 -0.28 4.49
CA HIS A 232 -9.62 -0.63 5.39
C HIS A 232 -10.38 -1.87 4.90
N ILE A 233 -10.65 -2.00 3.60
CA ILE A 233 -11.26 -3.21 3.02
C ILE A 233 -10.38 -4.44 3.31
N GLN A 234 -9.08 -4.35 3.06
CA GLN A 234 -8.16 -5.48 3.29
C GLN A 234 -8.09 -5.86 4.77
N LEU A 235 -8.00 -4.89 5.67
CA LEU A 235 -8.01 -5.10 7.12
C LEU A 235 -9.32 -5.71 7.61
N ALA A 236 -10.47 -5.24 7.09
CA ALA A 236 -11.78 -5.81 7.40
C ALA A 236 -11.87 -7.29 6.99
N MET A 237 -11.34 -7.64 5.81
CA MET A 237 -11.30 -9.04 5.36
C MET A 237 -10.42 -9.90 6.29
N GLY A 238 -9.29 -9.37 6.76
CA GLY A 238 -8.44 -10.04 7.75
C GLY A 238 -9.15 -10.21 9.10
N ALA A 239 -9.81 -9.18 9.58
CA ALA A 239 -10.60 -9.21 10.83
C ALA A 239 -11.73 -10.23 10.78
N MET A 240 -12.47 -10.33 9.66
CA MET A 240 -13.49 -11.38 9.48
C MET A 240 -12.88 -12.79 9.52
N GLN A 241 -11.72 -13.00 8.92
CA GLN A 241 -11.04 -14.30 8.96
C GLN A 241 -10.57 -14.64 10.37
N THR A 242 -9.98 -13.68 11.08
CA THR A 242 -9.54 -13.81 12.46
C THR A 242 -10.72 -14.10 13.38
N SER A 243 -11.83 -13.36 13.24
CA SER A 243 -13.07 -13.61 13.98
C SER A 243 -13.56 -15.04 13.86
N ARG A 244 -13.63 -15.58 12.64
CA ARG A 244 -14.08 -16.98 12.41
C ARG A 244 -13.14 -18.00 13.05
N ARG A 245 -11.83 -17.80 12.94
CA ARG A 245 -10.83 -18.67 13.58
C ARG A 245 -10.97 -18.64 15.09
N LEU A 246 -11.04 -17.45 15.70
CA LEU A 246 -11.20 -17.27 17.15
C LEU A 246 -12.49 -17.93 17.67
N PHE A 247 -13.58 -17.82 16.90
CA PHE A 247 -14.83 -18.50 17.24
C PHE A 247 -14.69 -20.02 17.21
N GLY A 248 -13.98 -20.57 16.22
CA GLY A 248 -13.65 -22.00 16.15
C GLY A 248 -12.79 -22.45 17.35
N ASP A 249 -11.88 -21.59 17.81
CA ASP A 249 -11.04 -21.78 18.99
C ASP A 249 -11.78 -21.54 20.33
N LYS A 250 -13.10 -21.30 20.30
CA LYS A 250 -13.99 -20.98 21.44
C LYS A 250 -13.62 -19.69 22.20
N LYS A 251 -12.93 -18.77 21.55
CA LYS A 251 -12.58 -17.43 22.05
C LYS A 251 -13.63 -16.41 21.61
N THR A 252 -14.83 -16.55 22.16
CA THR A 252 -16.03 -15.86 21.68
C THR A 252 -15.94 -14.32 21.79
N GLU A 253 -15.45 -13.80 22.91
CA GLU A 253 -15.32 -12.33 23.11
C GLU A 253 -14.34 -11.71 22.12
N GLU A 254 -13.16 -12.34 21.95
CA GLU A 254 -12.16 -11.90 20.96
C GLU A 254 -12.73 -11.97 19.53
N ALA A 255 -13.48 -13.04 19.22
CA ALA A 255 -14.13 -13.21 17.93
C ALA A 255 -15.14 -12.09 17.63
N MET A 256 -15.96 -11.73 18.64
CA MET A 256 -16.94 -10.63 18.53
C MET A 256 -16.26 -9.28 18.34
N ALA A 257 -15.15 -9.03 19.04
CA ALA A 257 -14.38 -7.80 18.87
C ALA A 257 -13.83 -7.66 17.43
N GLU A 258 -13.25 -8.73 16.87
CA GLU A 258 -12.74 -8.72 15.49
C GLU A 258 -13.89 -8.61 14.45
N ALA A 259 -15.04 -9.23 14.70
CA ALA A 259 -16.20 -9.08 13.81
C ALA A 259 -16.74 -7.63 13.81
N SER A 260 -16.80 -6.99 14.99
CA SER A 260 -17.19 -5.59 15.13
C SER A 260 -16.19 -4.64 14.45
N ARG A 261 -14.89 -4.88 14.64
CA ARG A 261 -13.81 -4.16 13.95
C ARG A 261 -13.94 -4.26 12.43
N ALA A 262 -14.32 -5.43 11.90
CA ALA A 262 -14.55 -5.58 10.47
C ALA A 262 -15.68 -4.68 9.95
N VAL A 263 -16.77 -4.53 10.71
CA VAL A 263 -17.88 -3.61 10.38
C VAL A 263 -17.43 -2.15 10.43
N GLU A 264 -16.67 -1.75 11.43
CA GLU A 264 -16.11 -0.38 11.54
C GLU A 264 -15.21 -0.04 10.34
N LEU A 265 -14.35 -0.98 9.92
CA LEU A 265 -13.44 -0.78 8.80
C LEU A 265 -14.15 -0.76 7.44
N TRP A 266 -15.21 -1.57 7.26
CA TRP A 266 -15.93 -1.66 5.99
C TRP A 266 -17.45 -1.79 6.18
N PRO A 267 -18.13 -0.72 6.64
CA PRO A 267 -19.55 -0.74 6.98
C PRO A 267 -20.50 -0.81 5.77
N THR A 268 -20.00 -0.66 4.56
CA THR A 268 -20.82 -0.59 3.34
C THR A 268 -20.93 -1.92 2.59
N THR A 269 -20.43 -3.01 3.17
CA THR A 269 -20.56 -4.35 2.57
C THR A 269 -21.45 -5.27 3.41
N SER A 270 -22.30 -6.06 2.74
CA SER A 270 -23.10 -7.07 3.40
C SER A 270 -22.25 -8.14 4.11
N ASN A 271 -21.00 -8.36 3.68
CA ASN A 271 -20.15 -9.44 4.20
C ASN A 271 -19.73 -9.22 5.67
N THR A 272 -19.38 -7.99 6.07
CA THR A 272 -18.99 -7.67 7.44
C THR A 272 -20.16 -7.81 8.39
N HIS A 273 -21.33 -7.30 8.01
CA HIS A 273 -22.58 -7.42 8.75
C HIS A 273 -23.07 -8.87 8.82
N LEU A 274 -22.95 -9.62 7.75
CA LEU A 274 -23.22 -11.08 7.74
C LEU A 274 -22.34 -11.81 8.77
N ASN A 275 -21.03 -11.55 8.75
CA ASN A 275 -20.10 -12.19 9.68
C ASN A 275 -20.43 -11.88 11.14
N LEU A 276 -20.68 -10.60 11.48
CA LEU A 276 -21.03 -10.18 12.84
C LEU A 276 -22.40 -10.70 13.24
N GLY A 277 -23.39 -10.64 12.35
CA GLY A 277 -24.75 -11.08 12.61
C GLY A 277 -24.86 -12.60 12.86
N LEU A 278 -24.15 -13.42 12.07
CA LEU A 278 -24.11 -14.86 12.31
C LEU A 278 -23.39 -15.20 13.62
N LEU A 279 -22.29 -14.52 13.92
CA LEU A 279 -21.59 -14.73 15.18
C LEU A 279 -22.47 -14.37 16.37
N ALA A 280 -23.16 -13.24 16.34
CA ALA A 280 -24.12 -12.82 17.38
C ALA A 280 -25.27 -13.83 17.52
N TYR A 281 -25.77 -14.40 16.41
CA TYR A 281 -26.79 -15.44 16.44
C TYR A 281 -26.31 -16.68 17.22
N HIS A 282 -25.11 -17.20 16.89
CA HIS A 282 -24.56 -18.39 17.52
C HIS A 282 -24.16 -18.18 18.98
N THR A 283 -23.90 -16.95 19.39
CA THR A 283 -23.59 -16.57 20.78
C THR A 283 -24.84 -16.25 21.61
N GLY A 284 -26.03 -16.30 21.01
CA GLY A 284 -27.32 -16.09 21.68
C GLY A 284 -27.82 -14.65 21.67
N ASP A 285 -27.05 -13.68 21.19
CA ASP A 285 -27.50 -12.28 21.06
C ASP A 285 -28.37 -12.12 19.79
N LYS A 286 -29.63 -12.59 19.91
CA LYS A 286 -30.59 -12.58 18.80
C LYS A 286 -30.98 -11.17 18.34
N GLU A 287 -30.92 -10.18 19.23
CA GLU A 287 -31.26 -8.79 18.89
C GLU A 287 -30.18 -8.18 17.99
N LYS A 288 -28.91 -8.27 18.37
CA LYS A 288 -27.77 -7.83 17.57
C LYS A 288 -27.70 -8.58 16.25
N ALA A 289 -27.92 -9.90 16.29
CA ALA A 289 -27.94 -10.74 15.08
C ALA A 289 -28.97 -10.23 14.06
N LEU A 290 -30.21 -9.95 14.52
CA LEU A 290 -31.26 -9.47 13.63
C LEU A 290 -30.95 -8.08 13.06
N ALA A 291 -30.38 -7.17 13.86
CA ALA A 291 -29.99 -5.84 13.41
C ALA A 291 -28.93 -5.91 12.32
N GLU A 292 -27.86 -6.69 12.55
CA GLU A 292 -26.75 -6.81 11.61
C GLU A 292 -27.15 -7.53 10.31
N LEU A 293 -27.93 -8.62 10.40
CA LEU A 293 -28.39 -9.34 9.22
C LEU A 293 -29.43 -8.56 8.41
N LYS A 294 -30.25 -7.72 9.03
CA LYS A 294 -31.10 -6.74 8.32
C LYS A 294 -30.23 -5.72 7.56
N LYS A 295 -29.19 -5.20 8.22
CA LYS A 295 -28.25 -4.28 7.57
C LYS A 295 -27.56 -4.94 6.37
N ALA A 296 -27.14 -6.19 6.51
CA ALA A 296 -26.60 -6.95 5.39
C ALA A 296 -27.60 -7.09 4.23
N SER A 297 -28.89 -7.32 4.55
CA SER A 297 -29.97 -7.42 3.56
C SER A 297 -30.26 -6.07 2.85
N GLU A 298 -30.15 -4.94 3.55
CA GLU A 298 -30.25 -3.61 2.93
C GLU A 298 -29.12 -3.34 1.94
N LEU A 299 -27.91 -3.81 2.26
CA LEU A 299 -26.71 -3.60 1.44
C LEU A 299 -26.61 -4.55 0.24
N ASN A 300 -27.31 -5.67 0.26
CA ASN A 300 -27.28 -6.66 -0.83
C ASN A 300 -28.70 -7.14 -1.19
N PRO A 301 -29.25 -6.73 -2.32
CA PRO A 301 -30.59 -7.19 -2.76
C PRO A 301 -30.73 -8.71 -2.88
N ASN A 302 -29.62 -9.45 -3.09
CA ASN A 302 -29.59 -10.92 -3.15
C ASN A 302 -29.13 -11.57 -1.84
N PHE A 303 -29.31 -10.89 -0.71
CA PHE A 303 -28.77 -11.34 0.58
C PHE A 303 -29.30 -12.70 1.01
N ARG A 304 -30.58 -13.02 0.73
CA ARG A 304 -31.16 -14.34 1.04
C ARG A 304 -30.37 -15.47 0.36
N GLY A 305 -30.09 -15.33 -0.95
CA GLY A 305 -29.27 -16.29 -1.68
C GLY A 305 -27.81 -16.34 -1.21
N GLN A 306 -27.26 -15.22 -0.79
CA GLN A 306 -25.93 -15.14 -0.17
C GLN A 306 -25.88 -15.93 1.15
N LEU A 307 -26.87 -15.77 2.01
CA LEU A 307 -26.99 -16.47 3.30
C LEU A 307 -27.14 -17.96 3.12
N GLU A 308 -28.03 -18.40 2.23
CA GLU A 308 -28.22 -19.82 1.89
C GLU A 308 -26.95 -20.45 1.28
N SER A 309 -26.23 -19.72 0.43
CA SER A 309 -24.97 -20.18 -0.14
C SER A 309 -23.88 -20.29 0.92
N TRP A 310 -23.86 -19.40 1.89
CA TRP A 310 -22.92 -19.42 3.01
C TRP A 310 -23.12 -20.69 3.87
N PHE A 311 -24.35 -21.02 4.26
CA PHE A 311 -24.65 -22.26 5.01
C PHE A 311 -24.30 -23.53 4.24
N ARG A 312 -24.60 -23.57 2.93
CA ARG A 312 -24.19 -24.72 2.08
C ARG A 312 -22.67 -24.89 2.02
N TRP A 313 -21.95 -23.80 1.93
CA TRP A 313 -20.47 -23.83 1.82
C TRP A 313 -19.79 -24.18 3.14
N THR A 314 -20.29 -23.69 4.26
CA THR A 314 -19.70 -23.90 5.58
C THR A 314 -20.17 -25.20 6.25
N GLY A 315 -21.29 -25.78 5.81
CA GLY A 315 -21.94 -26.91 6.47
C GLY A 315 -22.55 -26.58 7.84
N GLN A 316 -22.66 -25.29 8.19
CA GLN A 316 -23.29 -24.88 9.45
C GLN A 316 -24.80 -24.97 9.39
N GLU A 317 -25.42 -25.20 10.56
CA GLU A 317 -26.88 -25.16 10.69
C GLU A 317 -27.41 -23.76 10.35
N GLY A 318 -28.55 -23.75 9.65
CA GLY A 318 -29.25 -22.50 9.29
C GLY A 318 -29.85 -21.79 10.51
N LEU A 319 -30.33 -20.56 10.28
CA LEU A 319 -31.10 -19.81 11.26
C LEU A 319 -32.46 -20.51 11.47
N ASP A 320 -32.99 -20.45 12.70
CA ASP A 320 -34.32 -20.99 13.01
C ASP A 320 -35.43 -20.29 12.21
N GLU A 321 -36.55 -20.98 12.02
CA GLU A 321 -37.65 -20.54 11.14
C GLU A 321 -38.25 -19.19 11.62
N ASP A 322 -38.40 -19.02 12.92
CA ASP A 322 -38.96 -17.79 13.49
C ASP A 322 -38.04 -16.60 13.31
N PHE A 323 -36.72 -16.82 13.42
CA PHE A 323 -35.71 -15.81 13.13
C PHE A 323 -35.72 -15.44 11.63
N MET A 324 -35.80 -16.43 10.74
CA MET A 324 -35.91 -16.21 9.30
C MET A 324 -37.14 -15.41 8.89
N LYS A 325 -38.30 -15.64 9.54
CA LYS A 325 -39.53 -14.84 9.32
C LYS A 325 -39.34 -13.37 9.77
N LYS A 326 -38.61 -13.13 10.86
CA LYS A 326 -38.29 -11.76 11.32
C LYS A 326 -37.28 -11.05 10.41
N LEU A 327 -36.35 -11.81 9.85
CA LEU A 327 -35.32 -11.28 8.95
C LEU A 327 -35.91 -10.98 7.55
N PHE A 328 -36.74 -11.85 7.03
CA PHE A 328 -37.40 -11.73 5.73
C PHE A 328 -38.92 -11.78 5.87
N PRO A 329 -39.55 -10.74 6.38
CA PRO A 329 -41.00 -10.70 6.48
C PRO A 329 -41.67 -10.82 5.10
N GLU A 330 -42.75 -11.60 5.03
CA GLU A 330 -43.56 -11.66 3.81
C GLU A 330 -44.07 -10.27 3.46
N LYS A 331 -43.83 -9.81 2.23
CA LYS A 331 -44.43 -8.57 1.75
C LYS A 331 -45.95 -8.74 1.75
N LYS A 332 -46.65 -7.96 2.58
CA LYS A 332 -48.11 -7.86 2.53
C LYS A 332 -48.57 -7.21 1.24
#